data_e16914ba1dcd34f112d27d5c6437adcb
#
_entry.id   e16914ba1dcd34f112d27d5c6437adcb
#
_cell.length_a   1.000
_cell.length_b   1.000
_cell.length_c   1.000
_cell.angle_alpha   90.00
_cell.angle_beta   90.00
_cell.angle_gamma   90.00
#
_symmetry.space_group_name_H-M   'P 1'
#
loop_
_entity.id
_entity.type
_entity.pdbx_description
1 polymer ?
#
loop_
_entity_poly.entity_id
_entity_poly.type
_entity_poly.pdbx_seq_one_letter_code
_entity_poly.pdbx_strand_id
1 'polypeptide(L)'
;MRKLTMKKGIFKTDLLIDKYKFIIGNNEIQKLNLKRALKEFQVGLPLSEYEEENHNNVHVYLDDNELTQKKINIYFVSLNHEFYQELKLQSKSILLKAIINELSDESYIETFLTIQSLTEILCMQFNESHDIKLRDIKISPTTFAKLIEPTLVIDDFEMNEFDLSIEDFICLQLDLIRQATSISKQENLIIVDCPIVTNKIQDKVKEISN
;
A
#
# COMPACT_ATOMS: atom_id res chain seq x y z
N MET A 1 6.61 21.76 -9.62
CA MET A 1 5.43 22.03 -8.75
C MET A 1 4.20 21.58 -9.49
N ARG A 2 3.43 20.66 -8.93
CA ARG A 2 2.23 20.05 -9.53
C ARG A 2 0.98 20.53 -8.79
N LYS A 3 -0.14 20.64 -9.47
CA LYS A 3 -1.40 21.08 -8.88
C LYS A 3 -2.35 19.89 -8.75
N LEU A 4 -2.65 19.49 -7.51
CA LEU A 4 -3.69 18.52 -7.21
C LEU A 4 -4.99 19.25 -6.89
N THR A 5 -6.02 19.01 -7.68
CA THR A 5 -7.36 19.57 -7.48
C THR A 5 -8.34 18.45 -7.16
N MET A 6 -9.12 18.64 -6.13
CA MET A 6 -10.24 17.74 -5.78
C MET A 6 -11.54 18.50 -5.81
N LYS A 7 -12.57 17.88 -6.38
CA LYS A 7 -13.92 18.43 -6.47
C LYS A 7 -14.93 17.39 -6.01
N LYS A 8 -15.87 17.79 -5.17
CA LYS A 8 -17.04 17.01 -4.79
C LYS A 8 -18.21 17.97 -4.54
N GLY A 9 -19.18 18.01 -5.45
CA GLY A 9 -20.25 19.01 -5.40
C GLY A 9 -19.69 20.43 -5.35
N ILE A 10 -20.06 21.19 -4.32
CA ILE A 10 -19.55 22.54 -4.08
C ILE A 10 -18.14 22.59 -3.44
N PHE A 11 -17.69 21.46 -2.91
CA PHE A 11 -16.36 21.36 -2.30
C PHE A 11 -15.30 21.33 -3.38
N LYS A 12 -14.37 22.29 -3.32
CA LYS A 12 -13.19 22.33 -4.18
C LYS A 12 -11.97 22.63 -3.33
N THR A 13 -10.92 21.87 -3.51
CA THR A 13 -9.62 22.10 -2.87
C THR A 13 -8.52 22.01 -3.90
N ASP A 14 -7.69 23.02 -3.98
CA ASP A 14 -6.49 23.07 -4.83
C ASP A 14 -5.25 23.01 -3.93
N LEU A 15 -4.39 22.02 -4.16
CA LEU A 15 -3.13 21.85 -3.47
C LEU A 15 -1.97 21.97 -4.48
N LEU A 16 -1.08 22.92 -4.25
CA LEU A 16 0.19 22.97 -4.98
C LEU A 16 1.20 22.11 -4.25
N ILE A 17 1.69 21.08 -4.91
CA ILE A 17 2.62 20.09 -4.36
C ILE A 17 3.89 20.17 -5.21
N ASP A 18 5.05 20.28 -4.56
CA ASP A 18 6.30 20.05 -5.28
C ASP A 18 6.60 18.55 -5.26
N LYS A 19 7.44 18.06 -4.39
CA LYS A 19 7.56 16.62 -4.13
C LYS A 19 6.69 16.23 -2.93
N TYR A 20 6.66 17.09 -1.92
CA TYR A 20 5.83 16.93 -0.72
C TYR A 20 5.22 18.26 -0.29
N LYS A 21 4.20 18.21 0.55
CA LYS A 21 3.56 19.38 1.15
C LYS A 21 3.08 19.09 2.56
N PHE A 22 3.46 19.95 3.51
CA PHE A 22 2.88 19.94 4.83
C PHE A 22 1.63 20.82 4.89
N ILE A 23 0.53 20.27 5.39
CA ILE A 23 -0.72 20.99 5.62
C ILE A 23 -0.89 21.11 7.14
N ILE A 24 -0.64 22.30 7.64
CA ILE A 24 -0.71 22.61 9.07
C ILE A 24 -1.88 23.57 9.30
N GLY A 25 -2.59 23.42 10.41
CA GLY A 25 -3.67 24.31 10.79
C GLY A 25 -4.71 23.62 11.65
N ASN A 26 -5.60 24.41 12.24
CA ASN A 26 -6.62 23.94 13.20
C ASN A 26 -7.96 23.62 12.54
N ASN A 27 -8.07 23.65 11.22
CA ASN A 27 -9.31 23.33 10.52
C ASN A 27 -9.46 21.83 10.30
N GLU A 28 -9.80 21.13 11.37
CA GLU A 28 -9.96 19.66 11.35
C GLU A 28 -11.09 19.21 10.41
N ILE A 29 -12.12 20.04 10.22
CA ILE A 29 -13.23 19.73 9.30
C ILE A 29 -12.73 19.69 7.85
N GLN A 30 -11.91 20.66 7.44
CA GLN A 30 -11.34 20.65 6.09
C GLN A 30 -10.38 19.47 5.87
N LYS A 31 -9.53 19.16 6.85
CA LYS A 31 -8.64 17.99 6.79
C LYS A 31 -9.45 16.69 6.67
N LEU A 32 -10.51 16.56 7.46
CA LEU A 32 -11.39 15.40 7.42
C LEU A 32 -12.09 15.26 6.07
N ASN A 33 -12.63 16.37 5.53
CA ASN A 33 -13.29 16.36 4.22
C ASN A 33 -12.33 15.97 3.11
N LEU A 34 -11.09 16.48 3.14
CA LEU A 34 -10.04 16.11 2.21
C LEU A 34 -9.76 14.59 2.26
N LYS A 35 -9.54 14.06 3.46
CA LYS A 35 -9.27 12.64 3.69
C LYS A 35 -10.43 11.75 3.24
N ARG A 36 -11.67 12.15 3.56
CA ARG A 36 -12.87 11.41 3.14
C ARG A 36 -13.03 11.41 1.62
N ALA A 37 -12.86 12.55 0.97
CA ALA A 37 -12.95 12.66 -0.48
C ALA A 37 -11.93 11.75 -1.18
N LEU A 38 -10.67 11.71 -0.72
CA LEU A 38 -9.64 10.84 -1.28
C LEU A 38 -9.91 9.35 -1.04
N LYS A 39 -10.42 8.99 0.15
CA LYS A 39 -10.83 7.60 0.43
C LYS A 39 -12.01 7.17 -0.45
N GLU A 40 -13.00 8.02 -0.62
CA GLU A 40 -14.15 7.77 -1.48
C GLU A 40 -13.73 7.59 -2.94
N PHE A 41 -12.86 8.46 -3.45
CA PHE A 41 -12.27 8.30 -4.78
C PHE A 41 -11.54 6.95 -4.93
N GLN A 42 -10.75 6.55 -3.93
CA GLN A 42 -10.01 5.29 -3.96
C GLN A 42 -10.91 4.05 -3.97
N VAL A 43 -12.01 4.09 -3.21
CA VAL A 43 -12.94 2.94 -3.09
C VAL A 43 -13.80 2.81 -4.34
N GLY A 44 -14.09 3.91 -5.04
CA GLY A 44 -14.93 3.90 -6.23
C GLY A 44 -16.33 3.41 -5.94
N LEU A 45 -16.98 4.00 -4.95
CA LEU A 45 -18.34 3.61 -4.57
C LEU A 45 -19.26 3.73 -5.79
N PRO A 46 -20.08 2.71 -6.08
CA PRO A 46 -21.10 2.83 -7.10
C PRO A 46 -22.09 3.92 -6.72
N LEU A 47 -22.57 4.67 -7.72
CA LEU A 47 -23.66 5.60 -7.55
C LEU A 47 -24.85 4.86 -6.92
N SER A 48 -25.46 5.44 -5.89
CA SER A 48 -26.75 4.93 -5.43
C SER A 48 -27.79 5.24 -6.52
N GLU A 49 -28.81 4.39 -6.66
CA GLU A 49 -29.91 4.57 -7.62
C GLU A 49 -30.69 5.88 -7.41
N TYR A 50 -30.47 6.54 -6.27
CA TYR A 50 -31.12 7.77 -5.83
C TYR A 50 -30.24 9.03 -5.96
N GLU A 51 -29.00 8.91 -6.41
CA GLU A 51 -28.15 10.07 -6.63
C GLU A 51 -28.29 10.50 -8.10
N GLU A 52 -28.80 11.73 -8.31
CA GLU A 52 -28.79 12.36 -9.63
C GLU A 52 -27.36 12.34 -10.19
N GLU A 53 -27.24 11.87 -11.40
CA GLU A 53 -25.97 11.72 -12.13
C GLU A 53 -25.09 12.96 -11.95
N ASN A 54 -23.87 12.74 -11.47
CA ASN A 54 -22.71 13.65 -11.51
C ASN A 54 -22.51 14.69 -10.38
N HIS A 55 -23.44 14.94 -9.46
CA HIS A 55 -23.19 16.02 -8.48
C HIS A 55 -22.41 15.61 -7.22
N ASN A 56 -22.33 14.33 -6.88
CA ASN A 56 -21.70 13.86 -5.65
C ASN A 56 -20.40 13.05 -5.84
N ASN A 57 -20.00 12.78 -7.08
CA ASN A 57 -18.77 12.06 -7.33
C ASN A 57 -17.54 12.90 -6.99
N VAL A 58 -16.53 12.22 -6.44
CA VAL A 58 -15.22 12.83 -6.22
C VAL A 58 -14.40 12.77 -7.51
N HIS A 59 -14.04 13.92 -8.02
CA HIS A 59 -13.13 14.08 -9.14
C HIS A 59 -11.78 14.56 -8.65
N VAL A 60 -10.72 13.89 -9.06
CA VAL A 60 -9.33 14.25 -8.73
C VAL A 60 -8.61 14.60 -10.02
N TYR A 61 -7.95 15.75 -10.03
CA TYR A 61 -7.16 16.22 -11.17
C TYR A 61 -5.72 16.44 -10.73
N LEU A 62 -4.78 16.12 -11.60
CA LEU A 62 -3.38 16.44 -11.44
C LEU A 62 -2.92 17.24 -12.66
N ASP A 63 -2.49 18.47 -12.44
CA ASP A 63 -2.14 19.45 -13.50
C ASP A 63 -3.27 19.57 -14.54
N ASP A 64 -4.49 19.76 -14.05
CA ASP A 64 -5.76 19.86 -14.79
C ASP A 64 -6.17 18.60 -15.60
N ASN A 65 -5.39 17.51 -15.52
CA ASN A 65 -5.78 16.22 -16.09
C ASN A 65 -6.55 15.39 -15.06
N GLU A 66 -7.72 14.91 -15.46
CA GLU A 66 -8.52 14.06 -14.59
C GLU A 66 -7.84 12.71 -14.37
N LEU A 67 -7.71 12.34 -13.11
CA LEU A 67 -7.17 11.06 -12.71
C LEU A 67 -8.29 10.03 -12.57
N THR A 68 -7.99 8.81 -12.99
CA THR A 68 -8.80 7.64 -12.68
C THR A 68 -8.12 6.81 -11.60
N GLN A 69 -8.87 6.00 -10.88
CA GLN A 69 -8.33 5.07 -9.86
C GLN A 69 -7.23 4.14 -10.42
N LYS A 70 -7.23 3.88 -11.72
CA LYS A 70 -6.21 3.05 -12.38
C LYS A 70 -4.89 3.78 -12.61
N LYS A 71 -4.88 5.12 -12.52
CA LYS A 71 -3.68 5.94 -12.79
C LYS A 71 -2.95 6.39 -11.53
N ILE A 72 -3.62 6.33 -10.38
CA ILE A 72 -3.06 6.80 -9.11
C ILE A 72 -3.37 5.81 -7.99
N ASN A 73 -2.36 5.51 -7.19
CA ASN A 73 -2.52 4.85 -5.90
C ASN A 73 -2.56 5.89 -4.80
N ILE A 74 -3.46 5.73 -3.85
CA ILE A 74 -3.55 6.60 -2.68
C ILE A 74 -3.30 5.75 -1.44
N TYR A 75 -2.30 6.14 -0.66
CA TYR A 75 -1.91 5.48 0.58
C TYR A 75 -2.16 6.40 1.76
N PHE A 76 -2.72 5.84 2.83
CA PHE A 76 -2.95 6.57 4.07
C PHE A 76 -2.08 5.99 5.17
N VAL A 77 -1.20 6.83 5.70
CA VAL A 77 -0.34 6.54 6.85
C VAL A 77 -0.94 7.22 8.07
N SER A 78 -1.19 6.49 9.13
CA SER A 78 -1.77 7.05 10.36
C SER A 78 -1.47 6.20 11.57
N LEU A 79 -1.64 6.79 12.75
CA LEU A 79 -1.51 6.07 14.03
C LEU A 79 -2.64 5.05 14.27
N ASN A 80 -3.75 5.21 13.58
CA ASN A 80 -4.90 4.30 13.69
C ASN A 80 -4.84 3.15 12.66
N HIS A 81 -3.68 2.94 12.04
CA HIS A 81 -3.50 1.82 11.13
C HIS A 81 -3.34 0.54 11.94
N GLU A 82 -4.19 -0.45 11.68
CA GLU A 82 -4.12 -1.77 12.31
C GLU A 82 -3.04 -2.61 11.62
N PHE A 83 -1.78 -2.41 11.99
CA PHE A 83 -0.64 -3.04 11.32
C PHE A 83 -0.69 -4.58 11.35
N TYR A 84 -1.26 -5.16 12.40
CA TYR A 84 -1.44 -6.61 12.48
C TYR A 84 -2.29 -7.17 11.33
N GLN A 85 -3.14 -6.37 10.67
CA GLN A 85 -3.86 -6.80 9.47
C GLN A 85 -2.94 -6.92 8.25
N GLU A 86 -1.87 -6.14 8.19
CA GLU A 86 -0.83 -6.27 7.15
C GLU A 86 -0.12 -7.62 7.26
N LEU A 87 0.16 -8.08 8.49
CA LEU A 87 0.81 -9.36 8.75
C LEU A 87 -0.02 -10.57 8.28
N LYS A 88 -1.34 -10.42 8.11
CA LYS A 88 -2.21 -11.47 7.54
C LYS A 88 -2.08 -11.64 6.04
N LEU A 89 -1.28 -10.86 5.36
CA LEU A 89 -1.00 -10.91 3.92
C LEU A 89 -2.25 -11.04 3.04
N GLN A 90 -3.30 -10.29 3.38
CA GLN A 90 -4.52 -10.26 2.57
C GLN A 90 -4.24 -9.58 1.21
N SER A 91 -5.10 -9.82 0.22
CA SER A 91 -4.90 -9.34 -1.17
C SER A 91 -4.72 -7.82 -1.31
N LYS A 92 -5.16 -7.03 -0.34
CA LYS A 92 -4.99 -5.57 -0.30
C LYS A 92 -3.84 -5.11 0.59
N SER A 93 -3.15 -6.03 1.28
CA SER A 93 -2.04 -5.72 2.18
C SER A 93 -0.90 -5.03 1.42
N ILE A 94 -0.38 -3.96 1.99
CA ILE A 94 0.80 -3.25 1.47
C ILE A 94 2.04 -4.13 1.68
N LEU A 95 2.13 -4.80 2.83
CA LEU A 95 3.22 -5.73 3.14
C LEU A 95 3.28 -6.87 2.12
N LEU A 96 2.14 -7.46 1.75
CA LEU A 96 2.10 -8.50 0.71
C LEU A 96 2.69 -7.99 -0.61
N LYS A 97 2.33 -6.79 -1.02
CA LYS A 97 2.88 -6.18 -2.25
C LYS A 97 4.39 -5.93 -2.13
N ALA A 98 4.85 -5.44 -1.00
CA ALA A 98 6.27 -5.22 -0.74
C ALA A 98 7.06 -6.54 -0.82
N ILE A 99 6.58 -7.60 -0.17
CA ILE A 99 7.19 -8.93 -0.22
C ILE A 99 7.23 -9.48 -1.66
N ILE A 100 6.13 -9.39 -2.40
CA ILE A 100 6.09 -9.87 -3.80
C ILE A 100 7.08 -9.08 -4.66
N ASN A 101 7.17 -7.76 -4.50
CA ASN A 101 8.10 -6.94 -5.25
C ASN A 101 9.55 -7.34 -4.96
N GLU A 102 9.90 -7.50 -3.69
CA GLU A 102 11.25 -7.92 -3.27
C GLU A 102 11.59 -9.29 -3.82
N LEU A 103 10.72 -10.27 -3.62
CA LEU A 103 10.94 -11.64 -4.09
C LEU A 103 10.85 -11.81 -5.62
N SER A 104 10.46 -10.77 -6.35
CA SER A 104 10.45 -10.75 -7.81
C SER A 104 11.79 -10.28 -8.41
N ASP A 105 12.76 -9.93 -7.56
CA ASP A 105 14.12 -9.61 -8.00
C ASP A 105 14.82 -10.82 -8.61
N GLU A 106 15.69 -10.58 -9.60
CA GLU A 106 16.41 -11.63 -10.32
C GLU A 106 17.26 -12.51 -9.41
N SER A 107 17.73 -11.98 -8.29
CA SER A 107 18.54 -12.72 -7.30
C SER A 107 17.81 -13.92 -6.69
N TYR A 108 16.48 -13.94 -6.69
CA TYR A 108 15.66 -15.03 -6.14
C TYR A 108 15.25 -16.09 -7.15
N ILE A 109 15.52 -15.91 -8.45
CA ILE A 109 15.05 -16.82 -9.51
C ILE A 109 15.57 -18.25 -9.30
N GLU A 110 16.86 -18.43 -9.05
CA GLU A 110 17.45 -19.76 -8.83
C GLU A 110 16.84 -20.46 -7.60
N THR A 111 16.59 -19.70 -6.55
CA THR A 111 15.94 -20.22 -5.34
C THR A 111 14.52 -20.72 -5.65
N PHE A 112 13.73 -19.97 -6.41
CA PHE A 112 12.39 -20.41 -6.81
C PHE A 112 12.40 -21.63 -7.72
N LEU A 113 13.35 -21.73 -8.65
CA LEU A 113 13.54 -22.91 -9.48
C LEU A 113 13.89 -24.15 -8.64
N THR A 114 14.73 -23.98 -7.63
CA THR A 114 15.08 -25.06 -6.70
C THR A 114 13.86 -25.54 -5.91
N ILE A 115 13.08 -24.63 -5.34
CA ILE A 115 11.84 -24.97 -4.61
C ILE A 115 10.85 -25.68 -5.55
N GLN A 116 10.69 -25.21 -6.78
CA GLN A 116 9.84 -25.85 -7.78
C GLN A 116 10.28 -27.29 -8.04
N SER A 117 11.56 -27.52 -8.28
CA SER A 117 12.09 -28.87 -8.54
C SER A 117 11.89 -29.81 -7.35
N LEU A 118 12.08 -29.33 -6.12
CA LEU A 118 11.82 -30.12 -4.92
C LEU A 118 10.34 -30.49 -4.78
N THR A 119 9.43 -29.56 -5.10
CA THR A 119 8.00 -29.81 -5.07
C THR A 119 7.58 -30.85 -6.10
N GLU A 120 8.16 -30.81 -7.31
CA GLU A 120 7.94 -31.79 -8.38
C GLU A 120 8.38 -33.18 -7.94
N ILE A 121 9.58 -33.31 -7.34
CA ILE A 121 10.10 -34.58 -6.81
C ILE A 121 9.16 -35.16 -5.76
N LEU A 122 8.67 -34.36 -4.81
CA LEU A 122 7.73 -34.81 -3.80
C LEU A 122 6.41 -35.32 -4.42
N CYS A 123 5.89 -34.59 -5.40
CA CYS A 123 4.68 -35.04 -6.12
C CYS A 123 4.92 -36.34 -6.87
N MET A 124 6.07 -36.50 -7.52
CA MET A 124 6.44 -37.72 -8.23
C MET A 124 6.53 -38.92 -7.28
N GLN A 125 7.24 -38.80 -6.16
CA GLN A 125 7.38 -39.86 -5.16
C GLN A 125 6.02 -40.30 -4.59
N PHE A 126 5.14 -39.35 -4.28
CA PHE A 126 3.79 -39.68 -3.83
C PHE A 126 2.99 -40.42 -4.92
N ASN A 127 3.10 -39.96 -6.16
CA ASN A 127 2.36 -40.49 -7.30
C ASN A 127 2.77 -41.91 -7.68
N GLU A 128 3.99 -42.34 -7.34
CA GLU A 128 4.47 -43.73 -7.59
C GLU A 128 3.74 -44.77 -6.74
N SER A 129 3.34 -44.40 -5.54
CA SER A 129 2.80 -45.34 -4.55
C SER A 129 1.29 -45.22 -4.30
N HIS A 130 0.60 -44.30 -5.00
CA HIS A 130 -0.83 -44.03 -4.76
C HIS A 130 -1.63 -43.93 -6.06
N ASP A 131 -2.90 -44.32 -6.01
CA ASP A 131 -3.84 -44.13 -7.14
C ASP A 131 -4.31 -42.70 -7.29
N ILE A 132 -4.29 -41.92 -6.20
CA ILE A 132 -4.55 -40.47 -6.22
C ILE A 132 -3.26 -39.78 -6.68
N LYS A 133 -3.35 -38.96 -7.72
CA LYS A 133 -2.20 -38.21 -8.28
C LYS A 133 -2.19 -36.77 -7.79
N LEU A 134 -1.04 -36.35 -7.25
CA LEU A 134 -0.76 -34.96 -6.94
C LEU A 134 -0.23 -34.26 -8.20
N ARG A 135 -0.63 -33.02 -8.41
CA ARG A 135 -0.06 -32.12 -9.41
C ARG A 135 0.72 -31.04 -8.69
N ASP A 136 1.90 -30.78 -9.17
CA ASP A 136 2.69 -29.66 -8.69
C ASP A 136 2.00 -28.31 -8.98
N ILE A 137 2.26 -27.35 -8.11
CA ILE A 137 1.81 -25.97 -8.27
C ILE A 137 3.01 -25.14 -8.63
N LYS A 138 2.89 -24.32 -9.68
CA LYS A 138 3.97 -23.39 -10.04
C LYS A 138 4.27 -22.46 -8.86
N ILE A 139 5.50 -22.56 -8.34
CA ILE A 139 5.98 -21.71 -7.26
C ILE A 139 6.42 -20.37 -7.87
N SER A 140 5.81 -19.30 -7.41
CA SER A 140 6.07 -17.92 -7.79
C SER A 140 6.17 -17.05 -6.53
N PRO A 141 6.72 -15.83 -6.59
CA PRO A 141 6.69 -14.91 -5.46
C PRO A 141 5.31 -14.77 -4.82
N THR A 142 4.27 -14.65 -5.65
CA THR A 142 2.88 -14.55 -5.19
C THR A 142 2.37 -15.82 -4.49
N THR A 143 2.74 -17.00 -5.00
CA THR A 143 2.35 -18.27 -4.38
C THR A 143 3.10 -18.48 -3.08
N PHE A 144 4.40 -18.22 -3.10
CA PHE A 144 5.27 -18.35 -1.93
C PHE A 144 4.86 -17.40 -0.79
N ALA A 145 4.55 -16.14 -1.10
CA ALA A 145 4.11 -15.16 -0.10
C ALA A 145 2.86 -15.59 0.68
N LYS A 146 2.06 -16.54 0.15
CA LYS A 146 0.91 -17.10 0.86
C LYS A 146 1.26 -18.24 1.81
N LEU A 147 2.50 -18.74 1.75
CA LEU A 147 2.99 -19.85 2.59
C LEU A 147 3.82 -19.35 3.77
N ILE A 148 4.08 -18.04 3.84
CA ILE A 148 4.88 -17.43 4.90
C ILE A 148 3.99 -16.67 5.88
N GLU A 149 4.41 -16.62 7.13
CA GLU A 149 3.81 -15.82 8.19
C GLU A 149 4.82 -14.76 8.61
N PRO A 150 4.64 -13.49 8.19
CA PRO A 150 5.56 -12.44 8.57
C PRO A 150 5.39 -12.07 10.04
N THR A 151 6.48 -11.72 10.68
CA THR A 151 6.51 -11.12 12.00
C THR A 151 7.34 -9.84 11.97
N LEU A 152 7.07 -8.92 12.87
CA LEU A 152 7.87 -7.70 13.03
C LEU A 152 9.06 -8.01 13.93
N VAL A 153 10.27 -7.80 13.42
CA VAL A 153 11.50 -8.00 14.18
C VAL A 153 12.31 -6.72 14.21
N ILE A 154 12.74 -6.29 15.39
CA ILE A 154 13.63 -5.15 15.60
C ILE A 154 14.72 -5.58 16.57
N ASP A 155 15.99 -5.39 16.20
CA ASP A 155 17.15 -5.79 16.99
C ASP A 155 17.08 -7.26 17.47
N ASP A 156 16.67 -8.17 16.55
CA ASP A 156 16.49 -9.60 16.77
C ASP A 156 15.36 -10.02 17.74
N PHE A 157 14.54 -9.07 18.17
CA PHE A 157 13.38 -9.37 19.01
C PHE A 157 12.08 -9.26 18.21
N GLU A 158 11.18 -10.25 18.38
CA GLU A 158 9.83 -10.14 17.87
C GLU A 158 9.08 -9.04 18.64
N MET A 159 8.48 -8.14 17.91
CA MET A 159 7.76 -6.99 18.44
C MET A 159 6.36 -6.93 17.86
N ASN A 160 5.48 -6.24 18.55
CA ASN A 160 4.18 -5.84 18.03
C ASN A 160 4.15 -4.33 17.73
N GLU A 161 3.10 -3.88 17.06
CA GLU A 161 2.99 -2.47 16.66
C GLU A 161 2.94 -1.49 17.85
N PHE A 162 2.56 -1.96 19.05
CA PHE A 162 2.48 -1.13 20.26
C PHE A 162 3.83 -0.96 20.97
N ASP A 163 4.83 -1.77 20.61
CA ASP A 163 6.19 -1.65 21.12
C ASP A 163 6.98 -0.55 20.39
N LEU A 164 6.46 -0.10 19.24
CA LEU A 164 7.07 0.95 18.44
C LEU A 164 6.78 2.35 18.99
N SER A 165 7.76 3.24 18.88
CA SER A 165 7.46 4.66 19.05
C SER A 165 6.52 5.15 17.92
N ILE A 166 5.79 6.23 18.17
CA ILE A 166 4.93 6.87 17.16
C ILE A 166 5.70 7.16 15.87
N GLU A 167 6.93 7.66 16.01
CA GLU A 167 7.78 8.00 14.87
C GLU A 167 8.19 6.76 14.08
N ASP A 168 8.60 5.70 14.78
CA ASP A 168 9.01 4.44 14.15
C ASP A 168 7.85 3.78 13.44
N PHE A 169 6.67 3.80 14.05
CA PHE A 169 5.46 3.25 13.44
C PHE A 169 5.05 3.98 12.15
N ILE A 170 5.15 5.31 12.12
CA ILE A 170 4.90 6.10 10.91
C ILE A 170 5.99 5.83 9.86
N CYS A 171 7.26 5.78 10.26
CA CYS A 171 8.36 5.49 9.35
C CYS A 171 8.25 4.09 8.74
N LEU A 172 7.88 3.09 9.53
CA LEU A 172 7.63 1.72 9.06
C LEU A 172 6.56 1.67 7.97
N GLN A 173 5.41 2.32 8.19
CA GLN A 173 4.36 2.38 7.17
C GLN A 173 4.86 3.04 5.87
N LEU A 174 5.63 4.12 5.99
CA LEU A 174 6.22 4.82 4.85
C LEU A 174 7.21 3.94 4.08
N ASP A 175 8.06 3.18 4.77
CA ASP A 175 9.01 2.26 4.15
C ASP A 175 8.31 1.12 3.41
N LEU A 176 7.27 0.55 3.99
CA LEU A 176 6.46 -0.47 3.32
C LEU A 176 5.80 0.06 2.05
N ILE A 177 5.25 1.28 2.08
CA ILE A 177 4.68 1.89 0.89
C ILE A 177 5.76 2.10 -0.18
N ARG A 178 6.95 2.56 0.19
CA ARG A 178 8.07 2.72 -0.74
C ARG A 178 8.43 1.40 -1.42
N GLN A 179 8.58 0.33 -0.65
CA GLN A 179 8.87 -1.01 -1.18
C GLN A 179 7.73 -1.53 -2.06
N ALA A 180 6.49 -1.39 -1.62
CA ALA A 180 5.32 -1.83 -2.38
C ALA A 180 5.12 -1.06 -3.70
N THR A 181 5.70 0.12 -3.83
CA THR A 181 5.54 1.00 -5.00
C THR A 181 6.78 1.09 -5.88
N SER A 182 7.90 0.47 -5.49
CA SER A 182 9.19 0.56 -6.17
C SER A 182 9.14 0.18 -7.67
N ILE A 183 8.29 -0.76 -8.04
CA ILE A 183 8.12 -1.24 -9.43
C ILE A 183 6.87 -0.61 -10.09
N SER A 184 6.07 0.15 -9.35
CA SER A 184 4.83 0.70 -9.87
C SER A 184 5.09 1.81 -10.89
N LYS A 185 4.40 1.73 -12.04
CA LYS A 185 4.37 2.81 -13.04
C LYS A 185 3.28 3.85 -12.77
N GLN A 186 2.48 3.65 -11.73
CA GLN A 186 1.38 4.54 -11.37
C GLN A 186 1.90 5.70 -10.52
N GLU A 187 1.19 6.84 -10.59
CA GLU A 187 1.40 7.92 -9.63
C GLU A 187 1.02 7.44 -8.23
N ASN A 188 1.80 7.81 -7.23
CA ASN A 188 1.53 7.45 -5.84
C ASN A 188 1.32 8.73 -5.02
N LEU A 189 0.19 8.81 -4.34
CA LEU A 189 -0.13 9.87 -3.40
C LEU A 189 -0.13 9.29 -1.99
N ILE A 190 0.82 9.72 -1.17
CA ILE A 190 0.92 9.28 0.22
C ILE A 190 0.41 10.40 1.13
N ILE A 191 -0.55 10.10 1.97
CA ILE A 191 -1.16 11.02 2.92
C ILE A 191 -0.78 10.57 4.33
N VAL A 192 0.05 11.38 4.98
CA VAL A 192 0.46 11.14 6.36
C VAL A 192 -0.45 11.95 7.29
N ASP A 193 -1.33 11.24 8.00
CA ASP A 193 -2.23 11.82 8.99
C ASP A 193 -1.65 11.60 10.39
N CYS A 194 -0.81 12.52 10.80
CA CYS A 194 -0.11 12.46 12.09
C CYS A 194 -0.30 13.77 12.87
N PRO A 195 -0.69 13.72 14.16
CA PRO A 195 -0.89 14.91 14.96
C PRO A 195 0.42 15.66 15.27
N ILE A 196 1.54 14.97 15.22
CA ILE A 196 2.87 15.52 15.50
C ILE A 196 3.78 15.19 14.34
N VAL A 197 4.41 16.20 13.75
CA VAL A 197 5.39 16.06 12.67
C VAL A 197 6.77 16.38 13.23
N THR A 198 7.50 15.36 13.62
CA THR A 198 8.88 15.48 14.12
C THR A 198 9.90 15.58 12.98
N ASN A 199 11.13 15.94 13.30
CA ASN A 199 12.22 15.99 12.32
C ASN A 199 12.42 14.62 11.65
N LYS A 200 12.34 13.53 12.39
CA LYS A 200 12.49 12.16 11.88
C LYS A 200 11.44 11.84 10.81
N ILE A 201 10.16 12.15 11.08
CA ILE A 201 9.06 11.97 10.11
C ILE A 201 9.27 12.89 8.89
N GLN A 202 9.68 14.16 9.10
CA GLN A 202 9.95 15.08 8.00
C GLN A 202 11.06 14.58 7.09
N ASP A 203 12.15 14.10 7.65
CA ASP A 203 13.29 13.60 6.89
C ASP A 203 12.93 12.33 6.14
N LYS A 204 12.13 11.44 6.76
CA LYS A 204 11.60 10.25 6.09
C LYS A 204 10.68 10.60 4.91
N VAL A 205 9.81 11.57 5.05
CA VAL A 205 8.95 12.06 3.95
C VAL A 205 9.79 12.63 2.81
N LYS A 206 10.85 13.40 3.10
CA LYS A 206 11.77 13.93 2.08
C LYS A 206 12.51 12.80 1.36
N GLU A 207 13.01 11.79 2.09
CA GLU A 207 13.69 10.61 1.54
C GLU A 207 12.81 9.89 0.51
N ILE A 208 11.57 9.61 0.87
CA ILE A 208 10.63 8.87 0.02
C ILE A 208 10.17 9.69 -1.20
N SER A 209 10.17 11.01 -1.08
CA SER A 209 9.74 11.93 -2.14
C SER A 209 10.81 12.18 -3.20
N ASN A 210 12.03 11.72 -3.01
CA ASN A 210 13.16 11.88 -3.95
C ASN A 210 13.30 10.71 -4.90
#